data_bf731efb1e3cea6eb6ea90278ec275b4
#
_entry.id   bf731efb1e3cea6eb6ea90278ec275b4
#
_cell.length_a   1.000
_cell.length_b   1.000
_cell.length_c   1.000
_cell.angle_alpha   90.00
_cell.angle_beta   90.00
_cell.angle_gamma   90.00
#
_symmetry.space_group_name_H-M   'P 1'
#
loop_
_entity.id
_entity.type
_entity.pdbx_description
1 polymer ?
#
loop_
_entity_poly.entity_id
_entity_poly.type
_entity_poly.pdbx_seq_one_letter_code
_entity_poly.pdbx_strand_id
1 'polypeptide(L)'
;MNKAVQDTQTSYDRVAVEYGERFKDEMDDKPFDRDCLNRLVRAAGELDPICDLGCGPGQIARYLHSQGVKTLGVDLSANMIVEAQRLNPEIHFHQGDMLSLPDADNSWGGIAAFYCIIHIPREQIVNALREMKRVLKPGGILLVAFHIGTEIKHLDDWWEKPVNLDFAFYLPTEMASWL
;
A
#
# COMPACT_ATOMS: atom_id res chain seq x y z
N MET A 1 -15.82 10.97 -2.42
CA MET A 1 -14.34 10.94 -2.60
C MET A 1 -13.87 12.38 -2.74
N ASN A 2 -12.86 12.80 -1.99
CA ASN A 2 -12.34 14.16 -2.15
C ASN A 2 -11.48 14.26 -3.42
N LYS A 3 -11.18 15.51 -3.87
CA LYS A 3 -10.46 15.72 -5.12
C LYS A 3 -9.06 15.10 -5.13
N ALA A 4 -8.31 15.19 -4.03
CA ALA A 4 -6.95 14.62 -3.95
C ALA A 4 -6.94 13.10 -4.14
N VAL A 5 -7.89 12.39 -3.52
CA VAL A 5 -8.06 10.94 -3.68
C VAL A 5 -8.40 10.59 -5.14
N GLN A 6 -9.28 11.38 -5.78
CA GLN A 6 -9.65 11.17 -7.18
C GLN A 6 -8.46 11.43 -8.14
N ASP A 7 -7.68 12.47 -7.87
CA ASP A 7 -6.49 12.80 -8.66
C ASP A 7 -5.44 11.68 -8.55
N THR A 8 -5.20 11.15 -7.34
CA THR A 8 -4.32 10.01 -7.10
C THR A 8 -4.80 8.78 -7.86
N GLN A 9 -6.08 8.41 -7.73
CA GLN A 9 -6.66 7.27 -8.44
C GLN A 9 -6.46 7.39 -9.95
N THR A 10 -6.88 8.52 -10.53
CA THR A 10 -6.80 8.75 -11.98
C THR A 10 -5.36 8.71 -12.48
N SER A 11 -4.42 9.22 -11.70
CA SER A 11 -3.00 9.22 -12.05
C SER A 11 -2.43 7.81 -12.10
N TYR A 12 -2.70 6.99 -11.08
CA TYR A 12 -2.27 5.59 -11.05
C TYR A 12 -2.98 4.73 -12.08
N ASP A 13 -4.26 4.98 -12.37
CA ASP A 13 -4.98 4.31 -13.46
C ASP A 13 -4.30 4.51 -14.83
N ARG A 14 -3.72 5.69 -15.07
CA ARG A 14 -3.02 6.03 -16.33
C ARG A 14 -1.69 5.32 -16.49
N VAL A 15 -0.98 5.08 -15.42
CA VAL A 15 0.38 4.52 -15.44
C VAL A 15 0.43 3.02 -15.12
N ALA A 16 -0.68 2.40 -14.77
CA ALA A 16 -0.75 1.05 -14.19
C ALA A 16 0.02 0.00 -14.98
N VAL A 17 -0.18 -0.09 -16.29
CA VAL A 17 0.49 -1.10 -17.15
C VAL A 17 2.01 -0.89 -17.16
N GLU A 18 2.45 0.35 -17.38
CA GLU A 18 3.88 0.67 -17.42
C GLU A 18 4.53 0.51 -16.05
N TYR A 19 3.81 0.89 -14.98
CA TYR A 19 4.24 0.70 -13.61
C TYR A 19 4.41 -0.80 -13.31
N GLY A 20 3.45 -1.63 -13.70
CA GLY A 20 3.54 -3.08 -13.56
C GLY A 20 4.76 -3.67 -14.24
N GLU A 21 5.03 -3.31 -15.50
CA GLU A 21 6.19 -3.81 -16.24
C GLU A 21 7.53 -3.36 -15.62
N ARG A 22 7.62 -2.16 -15.07
CA ARG A 22 8.85 -1.63 -14.48
C ARG A 22 9.14 -2.15 -13.08
N PHE A 23 8.10 -2.39 -12.27
CA PHE A 23 8.26 -2.70 -10.84
C PHE A 23 7.87 -4.12 -10.45
N LYS A 24 7.39 -4.97 -11.37
CA LYS A 24 7.01 -6.37 -11.06
C LYS A 24 8.10 -7.15 -10.32
N ASP A 25 9.38 -6.89 -10.61
CA ASP A 25 10.51 -7.59 -10.01
C ASP A 25 11.28 -6.72 -8.99
N GLU A 26 10.70 -5.60 -8.54
CA GLU A 26 11.35 -4.64 -7.64
C GLU A 26 11.88 -5.29 -6.36
N MET A 27 11.18 -6.29 -5.82
CA MET A 27 11.59 -6.95 -4.58
C MET A 27 12.91 -7.70 -4.68
N ASP A 28 13.38 -8.04 -5.89
CA ASP A 28 14.66 -8.75 -6.07
C ASP A 28 15.86 -7.89 -5.65
N ASP A 29 15.76 -6.57 -5.85
CA ASP A 29 16.81 -5.60 -5.54
C ASP A 29 16.58 -4.82 -4.25
N LYS A 30 15.61 -5.24 -3.40
CA LYS A 30 15.20 -4.58 -2.14
C LYS A 30 15.42 -5.46 -0.90
N PRO A 31 16.69 -5.81 -0.55
CA PRO A 31 16.94 -6.73 0.57
C PRO A 31 16.47 -6.19 1.92
N PHE A 32 16.54 -4.88 2.14
CA PHE A 32 16.06 -4.25 3.38
C PHE A 32 14.52 -4.35 3.48
N ASP A 33 13.81 -4.07 2.40
CA ASP A 33 12.35 -4.13 2.39
C ASP A 33 11.89 -5.59 2.60
N ARG A 34 12.58 -6.57 1.98
CA ARG A 34 12.34 -7.99 2.24
C ARG A 34 12.56 -8.37 3.71
N ASP A 35 13.61 -7.85 4.36
CA ASP A 35 13.82 -8.12 5.80
C ASP A 35 12.69 -7.55 6.65
N CYS A 36 12.22 -6.32 6.35
CA CYS A 36 11.07 -5.73 7.03
C CYS A 36 9.79 -6.56 6.83
N LEU A 37 9.51 -7.01 5.60
CA LEU A 37 8.37 -7.89 5.30
C LEU A 37 8.48 -9.24 6.02
N ASN A 38 9.67 -9.84 6.08
CA ASN A 38 9.91 -11.07 6.83
C ASN A 38 9.70 -10.88 8.34
N ARG A 39 10.00 -9.70 8.88
CA ARG A 39 9.68 -9.37 10.29
C ARG A 39 8.18 -9.25 10.49
N LEU A 40 7.46 -8.63 9.55
CA LEU A 40 5.99 -8.58 9.59
C LEU A 40 5.40 -9.98 9.62
N VAL A 41 5.83 -10.87 8.71
CA VAL A 41 5.35 -12.27 8.65
C VAL A 41 5.60 -12.99 9.97
N ARG A 42 6.81 -12.89 10.52
CA ARG A 42 7.14 -13.51 11.81
C ARG A 42 6.33 -12.95 12.98
N ALA A 43 6.12 -11.64 13.01
CA ALA A 43 5.39 -10.97 14.09
C ALA A 43 3.88 -11.24 14.02
N ALA A 44 3.30 -11.34 12.83
CA ALA A 44 1.90 -11.73 12.63
C ALA A 44 1.64 -13.19 13.04
N GLY A 45 2.66 -14.06 12.92
CA GLY A 45 2.56 -15.46 13.30
C GLY A 45 1.47 -16.20 12.51
N GLU A 46 0.47 -16.75 13.22
CA GLU A 46 -0.66 -17.45 12.60
C GLU A 46 -1.83 -16.53 12.25
N LEU A 47 -1.70 -15.23 12.51
CA LEU A 47 -2.73 -14.25 12.15
C LEU A 47 -2.68 -13.99 10.64
N ASP A 48 -3.69 -14.45 9.92
CA ASP A 48 -3.84 -14.29 8.47
C ASP A 48 -5.21 -13.67 8.11
N PRO A 49 -5.41 -13.11 6.93
CA PRO A 49 -4.39 -12.82 5.91
C PRO A 49 -3.52 -11.60 6.25
N ILE A 50 -2.37 -11.47 5.56
CA ILE A 50 -1.60 -10.22 5.52
C ILE A 50 -2.01 -9.45 4.27
N CYS A 51 -2.39 -8.19 4.46
CA CYS A 51 -2.78 -7.29 3.37
C CYS A 51 -1.58 -6.45 2.89
N ASP A 52 -1.35 -6.42 1.58
CA ASP A 52 -0.57 -5.40 0.88
C ASP A 52 -1.51 -4.23 0.59
N LEU A 53 -1.42 -3.15 1.38
CA LEU A 53 -2.28 -1.97 1.26
C LEU A 53 -1.62 -0.89 0.40
N GLY A 54 -2.31 -0.46 -0.66
CA GLY A 54 -1.72 0.30 -1.75
C GLY A 54 -0.83 -0.59 -2.61
N CYS A 55 -1.34 -1.76 -2.98
CA CYS A 55 -0.54 -2.86 -3.53
C CYS A 55 0.03 -2.59 -4.92
N GLY A 56 -0.44 -1.55 -5.64
CA GLY A 56 -0.04 -1.34 -7.02
C GLY A 56 -0.21 -2.61 -7.86
N PRO A 57 0.82 -3.04 -8.62
CA PRO A 57 0.76 -4.24 -9.44
C PRO A 57 1.03 -5.55 -8.64
N GLY A 58 1.10 -5.49 -7.29
CA GLY A 58 1.13 -6.65 -6.42
C GLY A 58 2.51 -7.27 -6.18
N GLN A 59 3.62 -6.55 -6.38
CA GLN A 59 4.97 -7.09 -6.17
C GLN A 59 5.26 -7.44 -4.70
N ILE A 60 4.74 -6.64 -3.75
CA ILE A 60 4.86 -6.91 -2.32
C ILE A 60 3.93 -8.06 -1.91
N ALA A 61 2.68 -8.06 -2.40
CA ALA A 61 1.76 -9.17 -2.18
C ALA A 61 2.34 -10.49 -2.67
N ARG A 62 2.97 -10.51 -3.88
CA ARG A 62 3.66 -11.68 -4.41
C ARG A 62 4.79 -12.15 -3.50
N TYR A 63 5.60 -11.21 -2.98
CA TYR A 63 6.66 -11.55 -2.06
C TYR A 63 6.12 -12.17 -0.77
N LEU A 64 5.11 -11.56 -0.15
CA LEU A 64 4.45 -12.09 1.04
C LEU A 64 3.88 -13.48 0.80
N HIS A 65 3.18 -13.68 -0.33
CA HIS A 65 2.62 -14.98 -0.71
C HIS A 65 3.71 -16.05 -0.85
N SER A 66 4.87 -15.70 -1.42
CA SER A 66 6.02 -16.60 -1.53
C SER A 66 6.61 -17.05 -0.19
N GLN A 67 6.34 -16.30 0.89
CA GLN A 67 6.71 -16.69 2.26
C GLN A 67 5.71 -17.69 2.89
N GLY A 68 4.70 -18.14 2.15
CA GLY A 68 3.73 -19.15 2.57
C GLY A 68 2.58 -18.60 3.43
N VAL A 69 2.38 -17.27 3.49
CA VAL A 69 1.26 -16.67 4.21
C VAL A 69 0.08 -16.39 3.29
N LYS A 70 -1.15 -16.46 3.79
CA LYS A 70 -2.31 -16.00 3.05
C LYS A 70 -2.20 -14.48 2.86
N THR A 71 -2.29 -14.06 1.61
CA THR A 71 -2.09 -12.67 1.24
C THR A 71 -3.25 -12.16 0.41
N LEU A 72 -3.57 -10.90 0.57
CA LEU A 72 -4.46 -10.15 -0.31
C LEU A 72 -3.84 -8.78 -0.62
N GLY A 73 -4.32 -8.12 -1.67
CA GLY A 73 -3.90 -6.75 -1.98
C GLY A 73 -5.09 -5.82 -2.17
N VAL A 74 -4.92 -4.59 -1.72
CA VAL A 74 -5.91 -3.51 -1.86
C VAL A 74 -5.24 -2.30 -2.49
N ASP A 75 -5.85 -1.73 -3.53
CA ASP A 75 -5.39 -0.48 -4.14
C ASP A 75 -6.55 0.44 -4.48
N LEU A 76 -6.28 1.73 -4.48
CA LEU A 76 -7.26 2.76 -4.87
C LEU A 76 -7.54 2.71 -6.38
N SER A 77 -6.53 2.40 -7.20
CA SER A 77 -6.61 2.36 -8.66
C SER A 77 -7.20 1.03 -9.15
N ALA A 78 -8.31 1.11 -9.88
CA ALA A 78 -8.90 -0.07 -10.50
C ALA A 78 -7.97 -0.72 -11.54
N ASN A 79 -7.18 0.09 -12.28
CA ASN A 79 -6.25 -0.42 -13.27
C ASN A 79 -5.02 -1.08 -12.61
N MET A 80 -4.57 -0.62 -11.44
CA MET A 80 -3.55 -1.34 -10.65
C MET A 80 -4.06 -2.72 -10.21
N ILE A 81 -5.32 -2.82 -9.78
CA ILE A 81 -5.93 -4.11 -9.42
C ILE A 81 -5.99 -5.06 -10.64
N VAL A 82 -6.33 -4.55 -11.82
CA VAL A 82 -6.30 -5.36 -13.06
C VAL A 82 -4.89 -5.88 -13.35
N GLU A 83 -3.86 -5.03 -13.23
CA GLU A 83 -2.47 -5.43 -13.42
C GLU A 83 -1.98 -6.40 -12.33
N ALA A 84 -2.33 -6.15 -11.06
CA ALA A 84 -1.99 -7.04 -9.96
C ALA A 84 -2.57 -8.45 -10.19
N GLN A 85 -3.83 -8.54 -10.58
CA GLN A 85 -4.50 -9.82 -10.88
C GLN A 85 -3.90 -10.51 -12.12
N ARG A 86 -3.49 -9.74 -13.14
CA ARG A 86 -2.82 -10.28 -14.34
C ARG A 86 -1.46 -10.89 -13.99
N LEU A 87 -0.68 -10.21 -13.14
CA LEU A 87 0.68 -10.62 -12.77
C LEU A 87 0.71 -11.70 -11.68
N ASN A 88 -0.31 -11.77 -10.84
CA ASN A 88 -0.35 -12.67 -9.67
C ASN A 88 -1.76 -13.29 -9.55
N PRO A 89 -2.17 -14.18 -10.48
CA PRO A 89 -3.54 -14.69 -10.56
C PRO A 89 -3.95 -15.55 -9.34
N GLU A 90 -3.01 -16.02 -8.54
CA GLU A 90 -3.23 -16.82 -7.33
C GLU A 90 -3.56 -15.98 -6.09
N ILE A 91 -3.38 -14.65 -6.13
CA ILE A 91 -3.61 -13.74 -5.02
C ILE A 91 -4.92 -12.98 -5.25
N HIS A 92 -5.69 -12.79 -4.18
CA HIS A 92 -6.91 -11.98 -4.25
C HIS A 92 -6.57 -10.49 -4.16
N PHE A 93 -7.05 -9.72 -5.12
CA PHE A 93 -6.93 -8.26 -5.14
C PHE A 93 -8.31 -7.62 -5.29
N HIS A 94 -8.53 -6.50 -4.58
CA HIS A 94 -9.73 -5.71 -4.75
C HIS A 94 -9.47 -4.22 -4.60
N GLN A 95 -10.34 -3.41 -5.20
CA GLN A 95 -10.25 -1.97 -5.09
C GLN A 95 -10.74 -1.49 -3.72
N GLY A 96 -9.99 -0.53 -3.11
CA GLY A 96 -10.36 0.08 -1.85
C GLY A 96 -9.66 1.40 -1.59
N ASP A 97 -10.34 2.27 -0.84
CA ASP A 97 -9.77 3.54 -0.33
C ASP A 97 -9.34 3.31 1.11
N MET A 98 -8.05 3.54 1.42
CA MET A 98 -7.53 3.37 2.79
C MET A 98 -8.13 4.35 3.81
N LEU A 99 -8.88 5.35 3.36
CA LEU A 99 -9.68 6.23 4.23
C LEU A 99 -11.05 5.63 4.58
N SER A 100 -11.49 4.57 3.88
CA SER A 100 -12.78 3.89 4.09
C SER A 100 -12.71 2.51 3.45
N LEU A 101 -12.02 1.58 4.10
CA LEU A 101 -11.81 0.23 3.60
C LEU A 101 -13.13 -0.55 3.57
N PRO A 102 -13.42 -1.30 2.49
CA PRO A 102 -14.64 -2.11 2.37
C PRO A 102 -14.61 -3.35 3.25
N ASP A 103 -13.45 -3.67 3.84
CA ASP A 103 -13.21 -4.86 4.63
C ASP A 103 -13.81 -4.77 6.03
N ALA A 104 -14.15 -5.93 6.59
CA ALA A 104 -14.75 -6.03 7.91
C ALA A 104 -13.75 -5.71 9.03
N ASP A 105 -14.25 -5.31 10.19
CA ASP A 105 -13.44 -5.15 11.40
C ASP A 105 -12.74 -6.47 11.74
N ASN A 106 -11.49 -6.38 12.22
CA ASN A 106 -10.70 -7.54 12.68
C ASN A 106 -10.55 -8.65 11.61
N SER A 107 -10.41 -8.28 10.34
CA SER A 107 -10.32 -9.22 9.22
C SER A 107 -8.88 -9.59 8.82
N TRP A 108 -7.90 -8.72 9.09
CA TRP A 108 -6.51 -8.90 8.67
C TRP A 108 -5.57 -9.18 9.84
N GLY A 109 -4.63 -10.10 9.67
CA GLY A 109 -3.60 -10.41 10.66
C GLY A 109 -2.40 -9.47 10.60
N GLY A 110 -2.15 -8.88 9.42
CA GLY A 110 -1.10 -7.90 9.22
C GLY A 110 -1.38 -6.97 8.05
N ILE A 111 -0.73 -5.81 8.04
CA ILE A 111 -0.76 -4.84 6.95
C ILE A 111 0.67 -4.46 6.59
N ALA A 112 1.01 -4.56 5.30
CA ALA A 112 2.18 -3.92 4.69
C ALA A 112 1.68 -2.69 3.90
N ALA A 113 1.97 -1.48 4.38
CA ALA A 113 1.63 -0.22 3.74
C ALA A 113 2.91 0.46 3.26
N PHE A 114 3.36 0.09 2.05
CA PHE A 114 4.63 0.55 1.50
C PHE A 114 4.44 1.70 0.53
N TYR A 115 4.94 2.88 0.92
CA TYR A 115 4.93 4.10 0.08
C TYR A 115 3.56 4.50 -0.48
N CYS A 116 2.48 4.06 0.15
CA CYS A 116 1.10 4.38 -0.24
C CYS A 116 0.51 5.52 0.62
N ILE A 117 0.87 5.58 1.91
CA ILE A 117 0.40 6.62 2.83
C ILE A 117 0.87 8.02 2.43
N ILE A 118 1.92 8.11 1.62
CA ILE A 118 2.51 9.36 1.12
C ILE A 118 1.56 10.16 0.20
N HIS A 119 0.48 9.56 -0.29
CA HIS A 119 -0.55 10.20 -1.10
C HIS A 119 -1.76 10.67 -0.28
N ILE A 120 -1.77 10.38 1.02
CA ILE A 120 -2.84 10.82 1.91
C ILE A 120 -2.57 12.25 2.37
N PRO A 121 -3.54 13.18 2.24
CA PRO A 121 -3.41 14.50 2.83
C PRO A 121 -3.10 14.40 4.33
N ARG A 122 -2.15 15.21 4.80
CA ARG A 122 -1.59 15.15 6.16
C ARG A 122 -2.68 15.15 7.25
N GLU A 123 -3.72 15.94 7.06
CA GLU A 123 -4.87 16.04 7.98
C GLU A 123 -5.74 14.76 8.01
N GLN A 124 -5.56 13.85 7.06
CA GLN A 124 -6.32 12.60 6.97
C GLN A 124 -5.50 11.36 7.39
N ILE A 125 -4.22 11.50 7.69
CA ILE A 125 -3.35 10.38 8.09
C ILE A 125 -3.92 9.61 9.28
N VAL A 126 -4.37 10.32 10.31
CA VAL A 126 -4.96 9.69 11.51
C VAL A 126 -6.23 8.90 11.16
N ASN A 127 -7.00 9.35 10.17
CA ASN A 127 -8.19 8.61 9.71
C ASN A 127 -7.78 7.33 8.98
N ALA A 128 -6.77 7.38 8.10
CA ALA A 128 -6.22 6.20 7.44
C ALA A 128 -5.69 5.18 8.48
N LEU A 129 -4.93 5.64 9.48
CA LEU A 129 -4.42 4.78 10.55
C LEU A 129 -5.55 4.16 11.41
N ARG A 130 -6.66 4.89 11.64
CA ARG A 130 -7.85 4.32 12.31
C ARG A 130 -8.52 3.23 11.50
N GLU A 131 -8.64 3.40 10.19
CA GLU A 131 -9.17 2.35 9.30
C GLU A 131 -8.26 1.13 9.28
N MET A 132 -6.94 1.31 9.17
CA MET A 132 -5.97 0.22 9.28
C MET A 132 -6.11 -0.52 10.62
N LYS A 133 -6.25 0.22 11.72
CA LYS A 133 -6.49 -0.37 13.05
C LYS A 133 -7.83 -1.11 13.12
N ARG A 134 -8.89 -0.59 12.51
CA ARG A 134 -10.23 -1.22 12.50
C ARG A 134 -10.20 -2.60 11.84
N VAL A 135 -9.53 -2.72 10.71
CA VAL A 135 -9.47 -3.98 9.95
C VAL A 135 -8.46 -4.97 10.53
N LEU A 136 -7.47 -4.51 11.31
CA LEU A 136 -6.52 -5.39 11.99
C LEU A 136 -7.18 -6.19 13.11
N LYS A 137 -6.89 -7.48 13.16
CA LYS A 137 -7.24 -8.37 14.27
C LYS A 137 -6.55 -7.90 15.57
N PRO A 138 -7.10 -8.23 16.75
CA PRO A 138 -6.36 -8.06 17.99
C PRO A 138 -4.99 -8.76 17.92
N GLY A 139 -3.92 -8.01 18.19
CA GLY A 139 -2.54 -8.49 18.05
C GLY A 139 -1.99 -8.45 16.63
N GLY A 140 -2.78 -7.98 15.65
CA GLY A 140 -2.32 -7.77 14.27
C GLY A 140 -1.23 -6.70 14.16
N ILE A 141 -0.41 -6.79 13.13
CA ILE A 141 0.80 -5.97 12.96
C ILE A 141 0.63 -5.02 11.78
N LEU A 142 0.98 -3.75 11.98
CA LEU A 142 1.09 -2.75 10.92
C LEU A 142 2.56 -2.44 10.63
N LEU A 143 2.97 -2.59 9.37
CA LEU A 143 4.27 -2.14 8.85
C LEU A 143 4.02 -1.02 7.86
N VAL A 144 4.59 0.16 8.12
CA VAL A 144 4.45 1.36 7.27
C VAL A 144 5.82 1.78 6.76
N ALA A 145 5.95 1.97 5.43
CA ALA A 145 7.10 2.60 4.80
C ALA A 145 6.70 3.93 4.15
N PHE A 146 7.53 4.96 4.35
CA PHE A 146 7.28 6.32 3.85
C PHE A 146 8.59 7.08 3.61
N HIS A 147 8.53 8.19 2.88
CA HIS A 147 9.68 9.05 2.66
C HIS A 147 9.93 9.96 3.86
N ILE A 148 11.20 10.03 4.32
CA ILE A 148 11.60 10.87 5.46
C ILE A 148 11.88 12.29 4.99
N GLY A 149 11.20 13.27 5.59
CA GLY A 149 11.34 14.70 5.29
C GLY A 149 10.15 15.50 5.79
N THR A 150 10.03 16.73 5.33
CA THR A 150 8.92 17.64 5.68
C THR A 150 8.24 18.27 4.46
N GLU A 151 8.79 18.00 3.27
CA GLU A 151 8.31 18.54 2.01
C GLU A 151 7.11 17.75 1.45
N ILE A 152 6.44 18.37 0.48
CA ILE A 152 5.54 17.71 -0.45
C ILE A 152 6.12 17.92 -1.85
N LYS A 153 6.34 16.82 -2.58
CA LYS A 153 6.77 16.87 -3.97
C LYS A 153 5.58 16.63 -4.87
N HIS A 154 5.35 17.56 -5.78
CA HIS A 154 4.31 17.43 -6.79
C HIS A 154 4.88 16.84 -8.08
N LEU A 155 4.12 15.97 -8.73
CA LEU A 155 4.43 15.38 -10.03
C LEU A 155 3.23 15.57 -10.97
N ASP A 156 3.46 16.21 -12.12
CA ASP A 156 2.45 16.48 -13.15
C ASP A 156 2.65 15.66 -14.43
N ASP A 157 3.82 15.00 -14.58
CA ASP A 157 4.13 14.06 -15.65
C ASP A 157 4.88 12.83 -15.10
N TRP A 158 4.45 11.64 -15.51
CA TRP A 158 5.13 10.39 -15.20
C TRP A 158 5.22 9.52 -16.47
N TRP A 159 6.41 9.40 -17.00
CA TRP A 159 6.68 8.66 -18.25
C TRP A 159 5.83 9.16 -19.43
N GLU A 160 5.86 10.45 -19.66
CA GLU A 160 5.09 11.13 -20.73
C GLU A 160 3.55 10.96 -20.61
N LYS A 161 3.09 10.63 -19.40
CA LYS A 161 1.66 10.57 -19.07
C LYS A 161 1.32 11.67 -18.06
N PRO A 162 0.27 12.47 -18.31
CA PRO A 162 -0.14 13.50 -17.38
C PRO A 162 -0.68 12.85 -16.09
N VAL A 163 -0.13 13.24 -14.95
CA VAL A 163 -0.54 12.83 -13.61
C VAL A 163 -0.78 14.06 -12.74
N ASN A 164 -1.40 13.87 -11.59
CA ASN A 164 -1.55 14.91 -10.57
C ASN A 164 -1.34 14.23 -9.22
N LEU A 165 -0.08 14.11 -8.81
CA LEU A 165 0.34 13.34 -7.64
C LEU A 165 1.15 14.21 -6.69
N ASP A 166 0.75 14.20 -5.43
CA ASP A 166 1.55 14.70 -4.34
C ASP A 166 2.20 13.54 -3.57
N PHE A 167 3.48 13.69 -3.26
CA PHE A 167 4.27 12.78 -2.44
C PHE A 167 4.65 13.51 -1.16
N ALA A 168 3.94 13.24 -0.09
CA ALA A 168 4.22 13.83 1.22
C ALA A 168 5.34 13.06 1.93
N PHE A 169 6.25 13.81 2.53
CA PHE A 169 7.32 13.30 3.36
C PHE A 169 6.98 13.52 4.83
N TYR A 170 7.36 12.60 5.70
CA TYR A 170 7.04 12.63 7.13
C TYR A 170 8.28 12.44 7.98
N LEU A 171 8.32 13.09 9.16
CA LEU A 171 9.34 12.78 10.15
C LEU A 171 8.95 11.49 10.91
N PRO A 172 9.93 10.61 11.25
CA PRO A 172 9.65 9.41 12.03
C PRO A 172 8.97 9.69 13.37
N THR A 173 9.35 10.79 14.04
CA THR A 173 8.74 11.23 15.30
C THR A 173 7.28 11.64 15.14
N GLU A 174 6.94 12.26 14.03
CA GLU A 174 5.58 12.65 13.71
C GLU A 174 4.71 11.41 13.43
N MET A 175 5.17 10.51 12.58
CA MET A 175 4.48 9.25 12.31
C MET A 175 4.27 8.44 13.60
N ALA A 176 5.28 8.33 14.45
CA ALA A 176 5.18 7.63 15.72
C ALA A 176 4.16 8.27 16.69
N SER A 177 3.91 9.57 16.57
CA SER A 177 2.90 10.25 17.41
C SER A 177 1.46 9.99 16.98
N TRP A 178 1.25 9.52 15.75
CA TRP A 178 -0.06 9.19 15.20
C TRP A 178 -0.43 7.71 15.36
N LEU A 179 0.58 6.84 15.54
CA LEU A 179 0.42 5.40 15.75
C LEU A 179 0.07 5.07 17.21
#